data_c6ebb9f8ff2026de137c5b00696ed426
#
_entry.id   c6ebb9f8ff2026de137c5b00696ed426
#
_cell.length_a   1.000
_cell.length_b   1.000
_cell.length_c   1.000
_cell.angle_alpha   90.00
_cell.angle_beta   90.00
_cell.angle_gamma   90.00
#
_symmetry.space_group_name_H-M   'P 1'
#
loop_
_entity.id
_entity.type
_entity.pdbx_description
1 polymer ?
#
loop_
_entity_poly.entity_id
_entity_poly.type
_entity_poly.pdbx_seq_one_letter_code
_entity_poly.pdbx_strand_id
1 'polypeptide(L)'
;RHSVSHMNSNSWIKAKKKINQGDYYIGVKSLWHSIRIVMYGIQIAKSGHITDWQCANDIWKELSSKKWTWTELDERFRKINNSLLSEFRTLAIK
;
A
#
# COMPACT_ATOMS: atom_id res chain seq x y z
N ARG A 1 -14.55 -1.36 6.04
CA ARG A 1 -13.50 -0.95 6.98
C ARG A 1 -12.53 -2.04 7.27
N HIS A 2 -13.06 -3.14 7.81
CA HIS A 2 -12.25 -4.33 7.99
C HIS A 2 -11.58 -4.73 6.69
N SER A 3 -12.31 -4.57 5.60
CA SER A 3 -11.80 -4.94 4.29
C SER A 3 -10.54 -4.21 3.91
N VAL A 4 -10.44 -2.91 4.20
CA VAL A 4 -9.25 -2.13 3.83
C VAL A 4 -8.02 -2.65 4.56
N SER A 5 -8.08 -2.76 5.90
CA SER A 5 -6.95 -3.27 6.67
C SER A 5 -6.60 -4.70 6.30
N HIS A 6 -7.61 -5.54 6.11
CA HIS A 6 -7.42 -6.94 5.78
C HIS A 6 -6.76 -7.08 4.40
N MET A 7 -7.26 -6.36 3.39
CA MET A 7 -6.70 -6.39 2.04
C MET A 7 -5.28 -5.82 2.02
N ASN A 8 -5.04 -4.76 2.79
CA ASN A 8 -3.70 -4.19 2.93
C ASN A 8 -2.72 -5.23 3.47
N SER A 9 -3.08 -5.89 4.57
CA SER A 9 -2.22 -6.90 5.18
C SER A 9 -1.98 -8.09 4.26
N ASN A 10 -3.03 -8.59 3.61
CA ASN A 10 -2.91 -9.73 2.70
C ASN A 10 -2.01 -9.39 1.51
N SER A 11 -2.18 -8.21 0.93
CA SER A 11 -1.35 -7.78 -0.20
C SER A 11 0.10 -7.59 0.21
N TRP A 12 0.35 -7.10 1.43
CA TRP A 12 1.70 -6.95 1.96
C TRP A 12 2.39 -8.29 2.12
N ILE A 13 1.69 -9.27 2.70
CA ILE A 13 2.21 -10.63 2.87
C ILE A 13 2.49 -11.27 1.51
N LYS A 14 1.58 -11.08 0.56
CA LYS A 14 1.75 -11.58 -0.81
C LYS A 14 2.98 -10.96 -1.47
N ALA A 15 3.20 -9.66 -1.27
CA ALA A 15 4.36 -8.97 -1.82
C ALA A 15 5.66 -9.60 -1.33
N LYS A 16 5.78 -9.81 -0.02
CA LYS A 16 6.95 -10.45 0.57
C LYS A 16 7.17 -11.83 -0.01
N LYS A 17 6.11 -12.64 -0.05
CA LYS A 17 6.18 -14.01 -0.55
C LYS A 17 6.64 -14.05 -2.01
N LYS A 18 6.07 -13.20 -2.85
CA LYS A 18 6.40 -13.18 -4.28
C LYS A 18 7.82 -12.72 -4.54
N ILE A 19 8.28 -11.71 -3.82
CA ILE A 19 9.66 -11.24 -3.95
C ILE A 19 10.64 -12.32 -3.52
N ASN A 20 10.35 -13.02 -2.43
CA ASN A 20 11.20 -14.11 -1.94
C ASN A 20 11.20 -15.32 -2.88
N GLN A 21 10.14 -15.50 -3.68
CA GLN A 21 10.06 -16.57 -4.68
C GLN A 21 10.72 -16.21 -6.01
N GLY A 22 11.20 -15.00 -6.15
CA GLY A 22 11.79 -14.52 -7.39
C GLY A 22 10.81 -13.83 -8.33
N ASP A 23 9.53 -13.72 -7.97
CA ASP A 23 8.52 -13.03 -8.76
C ASP A 23 8.52 -11.54 -8.41
N TYR A 24 9.61 -10.88 -8.72
CA TYR A 24 9.85 -9.50 -8.30
C TYR A 24 8.74 -8.53 -8.75
N TYR A 25 8.40 -8.56 -10.04
CA TYR A 25 7.39 -7.64 -10.59
C TYR A 25 6.04 -7.80 -9.89
N ILE A 26 5.60 -9.04 -9.72
CA ILE A 26 4.32 -9.34 -9.07
C ILE A 26 4.37 -8.88 -7.60
N GLY A 27 5.50 -9.12 -6.94
CA GLY A 27 5.69 -8.70 -5.55
C GLY A 27 5.62 -7.19 -5.38
N VAL A 28 6.34 -6.45 -6.22
CA VAL A 28 6.33 -4.98 -6.19
C VAL A 28 4.95 -4.43 -6.50
N LYS A 29 4.26 -5.01 -7.47
CA LYS A 29 2.91 -4.60 -7.83
C LYS A 29 1.93 -4.83 -6.67
N SER A 30 2.09 -5.95 -5.96
CA SER A 30 1.26 -6.25 -4.79
C SER A 30 1.51 -5.26 -3.65
N LEU A 31 2.78 -4.87 -3.45
CA LEU A 31 3.12 -3.86 -2.44
C LEU A 31 2.48 -2.52 -2.77
N TRP A 32 2.60 -2.09 -4.02
CA TRP A 32 1.98 -0.85 -4.49
C TRP A 32 0.46 -0.89 -4.28
N HIS A 33 -0.15 -2.00 -4.65
CA HIS A 33 -1.60 -2.19 -4.49
C HIS A 33 -2.02 -2.12 -3.03
N SER A 34 -1.22 -2.71 -2.14
CA SER A 34 -1.44 -2.67 -0.70
C SER A 34 -1.54 -1.24 -0.18
N ILE A 35 -0.61 -0.39 -0.60
CA ILE A 35 -0.58 1.02 -0.18
C ILE A 35 -1.74 1.79 -0.83
N ARG A 36 -2.01 1.54 -2.11
CA ARG A 36 -3.08 2.20 -2.85
C ARG A 36 -4.45 1.98 -2.23
N ILE A 37 -4.71 0.76 -1.75
CA ILE A 37 -5.98 0.43 -1.11
C ILE A 37 -6.22 1.34 0.09
N VAL A 38 -5.19 1.57 0.91
CA VAL A 38 -5.31 2.44 2.08
C VAL A 38 -5.54 3.88 1.67
N MET A 39 -4.84 4.35 0.64
CA MET A 39 -5.03 5.71 0.12
C MET A 39 -6.46 5.93 -0.37
N TYR A 40 -7.02 4.95 -1.07
CA TYR A 40 -8.42 5.03 -1.51
C TYR A 40 -9.37 5.00 -0.31
N GLY A 41 -9.09 4.17 0.69
CA GLY A 41 -9.87 4.11 1.92
C GLY A 41 -9.92 5.45 2.63
N ILE A 42 -8.79 6.15 2.69
CA ILE A 42 -8.71 7.48 3.28
C ILE A 42 -9.62 8.48 2.54
N GLN A 43 -9.57 8.47 1.21
CA GLN A 43 -10.42 9.35 0.42
C GLN A 43 -11.90 9.09 0.66
N ILE A 44 -12.29 7.81 0.70
CA ILE A 44 -13.67 7.42 0.97
C ILE A 44 -14.09 7.89 2.37
N ALA A 45 -13.21 7.73 3.36
CA ALA A 45 -13.51 8.15 4.73
C ALA A 45 -13.66 9.67 4.85
N LYS A 46 -12.93 10.44 4.04
CA LYS A 46 -13.01 11.90 4.06
C LYS A 46 -14.18 12.46 3.28
N SER A 47 -14.43 11.90 2.09
CA SER A 47 -15.31 12.51 1.10
C SER A 47 -16.48 11.62 0.67
N GLY A 48 -16.51 10.37 1.13
CA GLY A 48 -17.52 9.40 0.73
C GLY A 48 -17.25 8.73 -0.61
N HIS A 49 -16.25 9.18 -1.35
CA HIS A 49 -15.91 8.59 -2.64
C HIS A 49 -14.45 8.88 -2.99
N ILE A 50 -13.95 8.20 -4.01
CA ILE A 50 -12.58 8.40 -4.47
C ILE A 50 -12.57 9.57 -5.47
N THR A 51 -11.82 10.63 -5.13
CA THR A 51 -11.70 11.80 -5.99
C THR A 51 -10.42 11.80 -6.80
N ASP A 52 -9.38 11.10 -6.33
CA ASP A 52 -8.10 11.02 -7.02
C ASP A 52 -7.69 9.55 -7.15
N TRP A 53 -7.96 8.98 -8.30
CA TRP A 53 -7.64 7.60 -8.61
C TRP A 53 -6.14 7.39 -8.86
N GLN A 54 -5.39 8.49 -9.04
CA GLN A 54 -3.96 8.44 -9.35
C GLN A 54 -3.10 8.78 -8.15
N CYS A 55 -3.68 8.80 -6.95
CA CYS A 55 -2.98 9.21 -5.73
C CYS A 55 -1.75 8.38 -5.41
N ALA A 56 -1.68 7.13 -5.88
CA ALA A 56 -0.56 6.24 -5.62
C ALA A 56 0.47 6.22 -6.77
N ASN A 57 0.34 7.08 -7.77
CA ASN A 57 1.27 7.07 -8.91
C ASN A 57 2.69 7.42 -8.48
N ASP A 58 2.87 8.32 -7.52
CA ASP A 58 4.22 8.67 -7.03
C ASP A 58 4.89 7.49 -6.35
N ILE A 59 4.11 6.69 -5.62
CA ILE A 59 4.63 5.45 -5.02
C ILE A 59 5.12 4.51 -6.10
N TRP A 60 4.36 4.36 -7.19
CA TRP A 60 4.75 3.50 -8.31
C TRP A 60 6.02 4.00 -8.98
N LYS A 61 6.16 5.31 -9.14
CA LYS A 61 7.37 5.91 -9.71
C LYS A 61 8.59 5.56 -8.87
N GLU A 62 8.48 5.69 -7.56
CA GLU A 62 9.58 5.35 -6.66
C GLU A 62 9.91 3.87 -6.72
N LEU A 63 8.89 3.01 -6.70
CA LEU A 63 9.08 1.55 -6.80
C LEU A 63 9.74 1.16 -8.12
N SER A 64 9.44 1.88 -9.20
CA SER A 64 9.98 1.59 -10.52
C SER A 64 11.36 2.18 -10.76
N SER A 65 11.85 3.03 -9.86
CA SER A 65 13.10 3.76 -10.05
C SER A 65 14.35 2.90 -9.93
N LYS A 66 14.24 1.76 -9.25
CA LYS A 66 15.35 0.81 -9.09
C LYS A 66 14.80 -0.56 -8.72
N LYS A 67 15.68 -1.55 -8.67
CA LYS A 67 15.32 -2.87 -8.17
C LYS A 67 15.61 -2.91 -6.68
N TRP A 68 14.59 -3.18 -5.88
CA TRP A 68 14.66 -3.18 -4.42
C TRP A 68 14.87 -4.59 -3.89
N THR A 69 15.54 -4.70 -2.74
CA THR A 69 15.47 -5.92 -1.93
C THR A 69 14.24 -5.83 -1.04
N TRP A 70 13.76 -6.96 -0.51
CA TRP A 70 12.62 -6.91 0.41
C TRP A 70 12.93 -6.07 1.66
N THR A 71 14.16 -6.19 2.18
CA THR A 71 14.56 -5.40 3.35
C THR A 71 14.45 -3.91 3.08
N GLU A 72 14.90 -3.46 1.91
CA GLU A 72 14.79 -2.04 1.52
C GLU A 72 13.33 -1.62 1.39
N LEU A 73 12.52 -2.44 0.74
CA LEU A 73 11.09 -2.16 0.57
C LEU A 73 10.40 -2.06 1.93
N ASP A 74 10.68 -3.01 2.82
CA ASP A 74 10.07 -3.05 4.13
C ASP A 74 10.45 -1.81 4.95
N GLU A 75 11.72 -1.43 4.96
CA GLU A 75 12.18 -0.24 5.70
C GLU A 75 11.54 1.04 5.16
N ARG A 76 11.52 1.20 3.84
CA ARG A 76 11.07 2.44 3.22
C ARG A 76 9.55 2.57 3.25
N PHE A 77 8.86 1.52 2.82
CA PHE A 77 7.42 1.62 2.58
C PHE A 77 6.57 1.21 3.78
N ARG A 78 7.13 0.50 4.76
CA ARG A 78 6.38 0.18 5.97
C ARG A 78 6.03 1.44 6.76
N LYS A 79 6.94 2.39 6.83
CA LYS A 79 6.68 3.67 7.52
C LYS A 79 5.52 4.41 6.84
N ILE A 80 5.54 4.46 5.52
CA ILE A 80 4.46 5.09 4.75
C ILE A 80 3.15 4.35 4.98
N ASN A 81 3.20 3.03 4.90
CA ASN A 81 2.02 2.18 5.09
C ASN A 81 1.42 2.36 6.49
N ASN A 82 2.25 2.34 7.51
CA ASN A 82 1.78 2.49 8.90
C ASN A 82 1.19 3.88 9.15
N SER A 83 1.79 4.91 8.57
CA SER A 83 1.27 6.27 8.66
C SER A 83 -0.10 6.38 8.01
N LEU A 84 -0.27 5.80 6.83
CA LEU A 84 -1.54 5.81 6.12
C LEU A 84 -2.61 5.02 6.86
N LEU A 85 -2.25 3.85 7.40
CA LEU A 85 -3.19 3.05 8.20
C LEU A 85 -3.64 3.78 9.45
N SER A 86 -2.72 4.48 10.11
CA SER A 86 -3.04 5.29 11.28
C SER A 86 -4.03 6.40 10.92
N GLU A 87 -3.79 7.09 9.83
CA GLU A 87 -4.70 8.13 9.33
C GLU A 87 -6.07 7.54 9.01
N PHE A 88 -6.11 6.41 8.33
CA PHE A 88 -7.35 5.75 7.98
C PHE A 88 -8.16 5.37 9.22
N ARG A 89 -7.51 4.78 10.22
CA ARG A 89 -8.18 4.40 11.45
C ARG A 89 -8.78 5.60 12.18
N THR A 90 -8.03 6.69 12.22
CA THR A 90 -8.50 7.93 12.84
C THR A 90 -9.78 8.43 12.16
N LEU A 91 -9.82 8.40 10.85
CA LEU A 91 -10.99 8.83 10.08
C LEU A 91 -12.16 7.85 10.20
N ALA A 92 -11.87 6.56 10.23
CA ALA A 92 -12.90 5.52 10.23
C ALA A 92 -13.62 5.39 11.57
N ILE A 93 -12.98 5.77 12.67
CA ILE A 93 -13.58 5.71 14.01
C ILE A 93 -14.75 6.68 14.15
N LYS A 94 -14.74 7.73 13.41
CA LYS A 94 -15.86 8.69 13.40
C LYS A 94 -17.08 8.09 12.74
#